data_a0de495667608b3fb0e883ad0624879f
#
_entry.id   a0de495667608b3fb0e883ad0624879f
#
_cell.length_a   1.000
_cell.length_b   1.000
_cell.length_c   1.000
_cell.angle_alpha   90.00
_cell.angle_beta   90.00
_cell.angle_gamma   90.00
#
_symmetry.space_group_name_H-M   'P 1'
#
loop_
_entity.id
_entity.type
_entity.pdbx_description
1 polymer ?
#
loop_
_entity_poly.entity_id
_entity_poly.type
_entity_poly.pdbx_seq_one_letter_code
_entity_poly.pdbx_strand_id
1 'polypeptide(L)'
;HNHPTEIEPFGGAATCIGGAIRDPLSGRGYVYQAMRLSGAADPGRPVQDSLPGKLPQRKIVTAAARGFSSYGNQVGIATGIVEELYHPGYAAKRMEIGAVLAAVPVKNVRRERPLPGDLVLLLGGRTGRDGIGGATGSSKAHSSNSLSDCGAEVQKGNAPEERKLQRFFRNPAASRLIKRCNDFGAGGISVAVGELADGLDIDLDRVPRKYEGLDGTELAISESQERMAVVI
;
A
#
# COMPACT_ATOMS: atom_id res chain seq x y z
N HIS A 1 6.24 0.30 6.68
CA HIS A 1 6.63 0.41 5.25
C HIS A 1 8.08 0.88 5.06
N ASN A 2 8.93 0.44 5.98
CA ASN A 2 10.33 0.89 6.07
C ASN A 2 11.19 0.50 4.86
N HIS A 3 11.09 -0.76 4.39
CA HIS A 3 11.95 -1.27 3.31
C HIS A 3 11.75 -0.53 1.97
N PRO A 4 10.54 -0.39 1.44
CA PRO A 4 10.32 0.39 0.23
C PRO A 4 10.77 1.85 0.35
N THR A 5 10.58 2.48 1.51
CA THR A 5 11.00 3.87 1.75
C THR A 5 12.53 4.03 1.77
N GLU A 6 13.27 3.00 2.14
CA GLU A 6 14.74 3.03 2.08
C GLU A 6 15.29 2.88 0.66
N ILE A 7 14.56 2.20 -0.24
CA ILE A 7 14.96 1.96 -1.62
C ILE A 7 14.54 3.14 -2.50
N GLU A 8 13.26 3.46 -2.48
CA GLU A 8 12.65 4.58 -3.21
C GLU A 8 11.78 5.40 -2.23
N PRO A 9 12.39 6.41 -1.57
CA PRO A 9 11.73 7.08 -0.44
C PRO A 9 10.42 7.79 -0.76
N PHE A 10 10.30 8.34 -1.97
CA PHE A 10 9.08 9.04 -2.39
C PHE A 10 7.91 8.06 -2.53
N GLY A 11 8.07 7.02 -3.35
CA GLY A 11 7.03 6.00 -3.56
C GLY A 11 6.76 5.18 -2.31
N GLY A 12 7.81 4.81 -1.57
CA GLY A 12 7.67 4.03 -0.33
C GLY A 12 6.84 4.75 0.73
N ALA A 13 7.07 6.03 0.96
CA ALA A 13 6.27 6.82 1.89
C ALA A 13 4.85 7.10 1.36
N ALA A 14 4.70 7.33 0.06
CA ALA A 14 3.41 7.52 -0.59
C ALA A 14 2.53 6.27 -0.44
N THR A 15 3.07 5.08 -0.73
CA THR A 15 2.32 3.83 -0.62
C THR A 15 2.10 3.39 0.83
N CYS A 16 2.96 3.80 1.75
CA CYS A 16 2.74 3.59 3.18
C CYS A 16 1.41 4.22 3.62
N ILE A 17 1.22 5.50 3.33
CA ILE A 17 -0.04 6.16 3.69
C ILE A 17 -1.21 5.71 2.81
N GLY A 18 -0.95 5.37 1.55
CA GLY A 18 -1.96 4.81 0.64
C GLY A 18 -2.55 3.51 1.17
N GLY A 19 -1.72 2.58 1.62
CA GLY A 19 -2.16 1.34 2.27
C GLY A 19 -2.96 1.62 3.55
N ALA A 20 -2.42 2.45 4.44
CA ALA A 20 -3.11 2.81 5.68
C ALA A 20 -4.50 3.44 5.43
N ILE A 21 -4.65 4.26 4.38
CA ILE A 21 -5.93 4.86 3.99
C ILE A 21 -6.88 3.81 3.42
N ARG A 22 -6.37 2.80 2.74
CA ARG A 22 -7.17 1.74 2.09
C ARG A 22 -7.61 0.63 3.03
N ASP A 23 -6.78 0.24 4.00
CA ASP A 23 -7.07 -0.84 4.94
C ASP A 23 -8.48 -0.76 5.57
N PRO A 24 -8.93 0.40 6.08
CA PRO A 24 -10.27 0.52 6.68
C PRO A 24 -11.43 0.28 5.71
N LEU A 25 -11.21 0.38 4.40
CA LEU A 25 -12.23 0.06 3.40
C LEU A 25 -12.66 -1.41 3.48
N SER A 26 -11.77 -2.31 3.92
CA SER A 26 -12.10 -3.72 4.18
C SER A 26 -13.23 -3.85 5.21
N GLY A 27 -13.31 -2.92 6.18
CA GLY A 27 -14.41 -2.76 7.11
C GLY A 27 -15.53 -1.82 6.64
N ARG A 28 -15.51 -1.33 5.40
CA ARG A 28 -16.34 -0.27 4.80
C ARG A 28 -16.12 1.11 5.45
N GLY A 29 -15.15 1.24 6.35
CA GLY A 29 -14.75 2.52 6.91
C GLY A 29 -14.01 3.37 5.88
N TYR A 30 -14.31 4.65 5.79
CA TYR A 30 -13.52 5.60 5.00
C TYR A 30 -12.79 6.55 5.92
N VAL A 31 -11.57 6.87 5.51
CA VAL A 31 -10.65 7.67 6.31
C VAL A 31 -11.01 9.15 6.22
N TYR A 32 -11.02 9.82 7.36
CA TYR A 32 -11.18 11.27 7.45
C TYR A 32 -9.96 11.98 8.05
N GLN A 33 -9.05 11.23 8.66
CA GLN A 33 -7.83 11.74 9.28
C GLN A 33 -6.69 10.76 9.05
N ALA A 34 -5.56 11.25 8.57
CA ALA A 34 -4.33 10.49 8.43
C ALA A 34 -3.20 11.11 9.28
N MET A 35 -2.27 10.26 9.71
CA MET A 35 -1.10 10.64 10.50
C MET A 35 0.13 9.95 9.93
N ARG A 36 1.28 10.59 10.02
CA ARG A 36 2.58 10.01 9.68
C ARG A 36 3.49 10.02 10.89
N LEU A 37 4.01 8.85 11.22
CA LEU A 37 4.99 8.66 12.27
C LEU A 37 6.21 8.00 11.64
N SER A 38 7.37 8.60 11.76
CA SER A 38 8.58 8.07 11.16
C SER A 38 9.79 8.17 12.09
N GLY A 39 10.77 7.31 11.85
CA GLY A 39 12.06 7.33 12.53
C GLY A 39 13.18 7.32 11.51
N ALA A 40 14.12 8.24 11.64
CA ALA A 40 15.28 8.40 10.79
C ALA A 40 16.56 8.61 11.60
N ALA A 41 17.72 8.35 11.01
CA ALA A 41 18.94 8.89 11.55
C ALA A 41 19.07 10.37 11.16
N ASP A 42 20.06 11.05 11.75
CA ASP A 42 20.28 12.48 11.53
C ASP A 42 20.39 12.81 10.03
N PRO A 43 19.50 13.64 9.48
CA PRO A 43 19.57 14.06 8.08
C PRO A 43 20.77 14.97 7.78
N GLY A 44 21.40 15.54 8.78
CA GLY A 44 22.65 16.30 8.66
C GLY A 44 23.90 15.44 8.52
N ARG A 45 23.80 14.13 8.69
CA ARG A 45 24.93 13.20 8.56
C ARG A 45 25.59 13.32 7.18
N PRO A 46 26.95 13.44 7.14
CA PRO A 46 27.69 13.51 5.89
C PRO A 46 27.42 12.30 4.97
N VAL A 47 27.40 12.53 3.65
CA VAL A 47 27.09 11.48 2.66
C VAL A 47 28.08 10.32 2.73
N GLN A 48 29.36 10.62 2.95
CA GLN A 48 30.42 9.61 3.09
C GLN A 48 30.24 8.66 4.27
N ASP A 49 29.44 9.05 5.27
CA ASP A 49 29.13 8.25 6.45
C ASP A 49 27.89 7.36 6.24
N SER A 50 27.31 7.37 5.04
CA SER A 50 26.18 6.49 4.71
C SER A 50 26.59 5.03 4.80
N LEU A 51 25.72 4.19 5.35
CA LEU A 51 25.96 2.75 5.41
C LEU A 51 25.98 2.15 4.00
N PRO A 52 26.80 1.11 3.75
CA PRO A 52 26.86 0.42 2.45
C PRO A 52 25.45 -0.02 2.00
N GLY A 53 25.14 0.20 0.72
CA GLY A 53 23.85 -0.17 0.13
C GLY A 53 22.65 0.71 0.56
N LYS A 54 22.92 1.83 1.25
CA LYS A 54 21.86 2.75 1.69
C LYS A 54 21.98 4.13 1.07
N LEU A 55 20.85 4.76 0.83
CA LEU A 55 20.79 6.17 0.46
C LEU A 55 21.18 7.06 1.64
N PRO A 56 21.75 8.27 1.38
CA PRO A 56 22.01 9.25 2.43
C PRO A 56 20.73 9.62 3.19
N GLN A 57 20.84 9.78 4.53
CA GLN A 57 19.68 10.05 5.39
C GLN A 57 18.89 11.29 4.96
N ARG A 58 19.58 12.35 4.55
CA ARG A 58 18.92 13.57 4.05
C ARG A 58 18.04 13.29 2.83
N LYS A 59 18.50 12.43 1.91
CA LYS A 59 17.73 12.05 0.72
C LYS A 59 16.49 11.27 1.11
N ILE A 60 16.63 10.30 2.03
CA ILE A 60 15.51 9.49 2.50
C ILE A 60 14.45 10.37 3.16
N VAL A 61 14.85 11.19 4.14
CA VAL A 61 13.94 12.06 4.90
C VAL A 61 13.18 13.02 3.99
N THR A 62 13.90 13.76 3.12
CA THR A 62 13.28 14.78 2.28
C THR A 62 12.37 14.18 1.21
N ALA A 63 12.76 13.09 0.58
CA ALA A 63 11.96 12.45 -0.46
C ALA A 63 10.74 11.72 0.14
N ALA A 64 10.89 11.06 1.30
CA ALA A 64 9.77 10.45 2.01
C ALA A 64 8.71 11.48 2.42
N ALA A 65 9.12 12.63 2.97
CA ALA A 65 8.21 13.71 3.32
C ALA A 65 7.44 14.24 2.09
N ARG A 66 8.12 14.39 0.95
CA ARG A 66 7.48 14.78 -0.32
C ARG A 66 6.51 13.75 -0.83
N GLY A 67 6.84 12.46 -0.78
CA GLY A 67 5.98 11.37 -1.22
C GLY A 67 4.69 11.31 -0.41
N PHE A 68 4.81 11.36 0.90
CA PHE A 68 3.68 11.41 1.81
C PHE A 68 2.77 12.61 1.54
N SER A 69 3.35 13.81 1.48
CA SER A 69 2.62 15.06 1.21
C SER A 69 1.92 15.04 -0.15
N SER A 70 2.62 14.58 -1.20
CA SER A 70 2.06 14.48 -2.55
C SER A 70 0.86 13.55 -2.60
N TYR A 71 0.97 12.37 -1.98
CA TYR A 71 -0.11 11.40 -1.97
C TYR A 71 -1.33 11.91 -1.20
N GLY A 72 -1.13 12.40 0.03
CA GLY A 72 -2.20 12.95 0.87
C GLY A 72 -2.96 14.10 0.22
N ASN A 73 -2.23 15.02 -0.42
CA ASN A 73 -2.84 16.15 -1.13
C ASN A 73 -3.69 15.71 -2.33
N GLN A 74 -3.26 14.70 -3.07
CA GLN A 74 -4.01 14.19 -4.23
C GLN A 74 -5.25 13.40 -3.80
N VAL A 75 -5.16 12.62 -2.74
CA VAL A 75 -6.33 11.93 -2.15
C VAL A 75 -7.29 12.93 -1.50
N GLY A 76 -6.77 14.01 -0.96
CA GLY A 76 -7.56 15.07 -0.31
C GLY A 76 -8.02 14.66 1.10
N ILE A 77 -7.19 13.93 1.83
CA ILE A 77 -7.43 13.55 3.23
C ILE A 77 -6.55 14.40 4.14
N ALA A 78 -7.15 14.95 5.20
CA ALA A 78 -6.42 15.74 6.18
C ALA A 78 -5.34 14.89 6.88
N THR A 79 -4.15 15.48 7.00
CA THR A 79 -3.05 14.92 7.79
C THR A 79 -2.87 15.80 9.03
N GLY A 80 -3.30 15.30 10.18
CA GLY A 80 -3.34 16.08 11.42
C GLY A 80 -2.03 16.06 12.20
N ILE A 81 -1.29 14.97 12.11
CA ILE A 81 -0.02 14.77 12.82
C ILE A 81 1.01 14.25 11.84
N VAL A 82 2.16 14.90 11.80
CA VAL A 82 3.36 14.45 11.09
C VAL A 82 4.52 14.59 12.05
N GLU A 83 5.06 13.47 12.50
CA GLU A 83 6.21 13.44 13.40
C GLU A 83 7.30 12.56 12.85
N GLU A 84 8.54 13.00 13.01
CA GLU A 84 9.73 12.22 12.69
C GLU A 84 10.70 12.26 13.86
N LEU A 85 11.03 11.10 14.42
CA LEU A 85 11.98 10.92 15.49
C LEU A 85 13.37 10.65 14.92
N TYR A 86 14.39 11.29 15.49
CA TYR A 86 15.77 11.09 15.07
C TYR A 86 16.53 10.28 16.10
N HIS A 87 17.12 9.14 15.66
CA HIS A 87 17.95 8.30 16.50
C HIS A 87 18.97 7.54 15.63
N PRO A 88 20.25 7.41 16.05
CA PRO A 88 21.29 6.75 15.24
C PRO A 88 20.95 5.33 14.80
N GLY A 89 20.18 4.57 15.58
CA GLY A 89 19.74 3.22 15.24
C GLY A 89 18.89 3.13 13.96
N TYR A 90 18.18 4.20 13.60
CA TYR A 90 17.41 4.26 12.36
C TYR A 90 18.27 4.40 11.10
N ALA A 91 19.58 4.55 11.22
CA ALA A 91 20.48 4.39 10.08
C ALA A 91 20.49 2.96 9.54
N ALA A 92 20.37 1.97 10.43
CA ALA A 92 20.30 0.57 10.06
C ALA A 92 18.95 0.21 9.42
N LYS A 93 17.85 0.71 9.97
CA LYS A 93 16.50 0.48 9.44
C LYS A 93 15.59 1.65 9.80
N ARG A 94 15.07 2.33 8.76
CA ARG A 94 14.09 3.40 8.92
C ARG A 94 12.78 2.86 9.48
N MET A 95 12.07 3.68 10.25
CA MET A 95 10.68 3.47 10.60
C MET A 95 9.78 4.36 9.72
N GLU A 96 8.81 3.77 9.04
CA GLU A 96 7.79 4.50 8.27
C GLU A 96 6.42 3.91 8.60
N ILE A 97 5.59 4.70 9.28
CA ILE A 97 4.28 4.28 9.76
C ILE A 97 3.22 5.29 9.28
N GLY A 98 2.17 4.78 8.66
CA GLY A 98 0.91 5.49 8.44
C GLY A 98 -0.10 5.06 9.50
N ALA A 99 -0.79 6.01 10.10
CA ALA A 99 -1.91 5.75 10.99
C ALA A 99 -3.11 6.58 10.55
N VAL A 100 -4.33 6.04 10.72
CA VAL A 100 -5.53 6.67 10.22
C VAL A 100 -6.70 6.52 11.18
N LEU A 101 -7.63 7.47 11.11
CA LEU A 101 -8.94 7.39 11.73
C LEU A 101 -10.00 7.28 10.63
N ALA A 102 -10.82 6.23 10.72
CA ALA A 102 -11.88 5.95 9.75
C ALA A 102 -13.22 5.73 10.46
N ALA A 103 -14.30 6.02 9.77
CA ALA A 103 -15.65 5.79 10.27
C ALA A 103 -16.60 5.42 9.13
N VAL A 104 -17.69 4.74 9.49
CA VAL A 104 -18.79 4.43 8.59
C VAL A 104 -20.10 4.33 9.40
N PRO A 105 -21.25 4.80 8.88
CA PRO A 105 -22.53 4.51 9.50
C PRO A 105 -22.80 3.00 9.56
N VAL A 106 -23.15 2.48 10.74
CA VAL A 106 -23.37 1.03 10.96
C VAL A 106 -24.33 0.42 9.93
N LYS A 107 -25.41 1.14 9.58
CA LYS A 107 -26.38 0.70 8.55
C LYS A 107 -25.83 0.48 7.15
N ASN A 108 -24.61 0.94 6.88
CA ASN A 108 -23.94 0.78 5.58
C ASN A 108 -22.99 -0.42 5.55
N VAL A 109 -22.85 -1.13 6.69
CA VAL A 109 -21.93 -2.27 6.80
C VAL A 109 -22.72 -3.56 6.67
N ARG A 110 -22.41 -4.36 5.64
CA ARG A 110 -22.78 -5.78 5.56
C ARG A 110 -21.56 -6.63 5.95
N ARG A 111 -21.79 -7.71 6.65
CA ARG A 111 -20.81 -8.73 6.99
C ARG A 111 -21.45 -10.08 6.82
N GLU A 112 -21.49 -10.55 5.58
CA GLU A 112 -22.11 -11.81 5.22
C GLU A 112 -21.04 -12.78 4.70
N ARG A 113 -21.25 -14.07 4.95
CA ARG A 113 -20.42 -15.12 4.37
C ARG A 113 -20.73 -15.22 2.88
N PRO A 114 -19.71 -15.22 2.01
CA PRO A 114 -19.91 -15.50 0.60
C PRO A 114 -20.55 -16.87 0.37
N LEU A 115 -21.40 -16.93 -0.62
CA LEU A 115 -22.13 -18.15 -1.03
C LEU A 115 -21.79 -18.53 -2.46
N PRO A 116 -21.96 -19.81 -2.85
CA PRO A 116 -21.84 -20.21 -4.24
C PRO A 116 -22.75 -19.37 -5.17
N GLY A 117 -22.16 -18.84 -6.24
CA GLY A 117 -22.84 -17.93 -7.17
C GLY A 117 -22.62 -16.44 -6.91
N ASP A 118 -22.03 -16.07 -5.76
CA ASP A 118 -21.60 -14.69 -5.53
C ASP A 118 -20.46 -14.31 -6.48
N LEU A 119 -20.39 -13.03 -6.82
CA LEU A 119 -19.37 -12.51 -7.73
C LEU A 119 -18.25 -11.83 -6.94
N VAL A 120 -17.01 -12.11 -7.34
CA VAL A 120 -15.83 -11.38 -6.88
C VAL A 120 -15.46 -10.35 -7.92
N LEU A 121 -15.41 -9.08 -7.52
CA LEU A 121 -15.01 -7.97 -8.39
C LEU A 121 -13.68 -7.40 -7.90
N LEU A 122 -12.78 -7.12 -8.85
CA LEU A 122 -11.58 -6.35 -8.60
C LEU A 122 -11.84 -4.89 -8.98
N LEU A 123 -11.76 -4.00 -8.02
CA LEU A 123 -11.97 -2.55 -8.17
C LEU A 123 -10.64 -1.81 -8.11
N GLY A 124 -10.52 -0.73 -8.86
CA GLY A 124 -9.36 0.15 -8.83
C GLY A 124 -8.36 -0.07 -9.95
N GLY A 125 -7.07 0.02 -9.63
CA GLY A 125 -5.98 -0.01 -10.59
C GLY A 125 -5.74 -1.36 -11.27
N ARG A 126 -4.88 -1.33 -12.29
CA ARG A 126 -4.45 -2.53 -13.02
C ARG A 126 -3.22 -3.16 -12.37
N THR A 127 -2.97 -4.44 -12.66
CA THR A 127 -1.86 -5.23 -12.13
C THR A 127 -0.58 -5.04 -12.95
N GLY A 128 0.53 -4.78 -12.29
CA GLY A 128 1.89 -4.75 -12.82
C GLY A 128 2.85 -5.57 -11.94
N ARG A 129 4.15 -5.43 -12.13
CA ARG A 129 5.19 -6.07 -11.29
C ARG A 129 5.48 -5.32 -9.99
N ASP A 130 4.51 -4.66 -9.44
CA ASP A 130 4.70 -3.83 -8.25
C ASP A 130 4.75 -4.70 -6.97
N GLY A 131 5.70 -4.43 -6.10
CA GLY A 131 5.82 -5.03 -4.76
C GLY A 131 6.28 -6.49 -4.73
N ILE A 132 6.54 -7.11 -5.88
CA ILE A 132 6.95 -8.51 -5.94
C ILE A 132 8.28 -8.69 -5.18
N GLY A 133 8.27 -9.54 -4.15
CA GLY A 133 9.42 -9.75 -3.26
C GLY A 133 9.57 -8.73 -2.13
N GLY A 134 8.78 -7.65 -2.10
CA GLY A 134 8.92 -6.56 -1.12
C GLY A 134 8.70 -7.01 0.32
N ALA A 135 7.72 -7.86 0.58
CA ALA A 135 7.47 -8.41 1.91
C ALA A 135 8.66 -9.26 2.40
N THR A 136 9.23 -10.11 1.53
CA THR A 136 10.43 -10.92 1.83
C THR A 136 11.67 -10.04 1.96
N GLY A 137 11.82 -9.05 1.08
CA GLY A 137 12.94 -8.09 1.07
C GLY A 137 13.00 -7.28 2.37
N SER A 138 11.86 -6.99 3.00
CA SER A 138 11.80 -6.23 4.26
C SER A 138 12.57 -6.90 5.41
N SER A 139 12.77 -8.20 5.36
CA SER A 139 13.52 -8.98 6.35
C SER A 139 15.01 -9.14 6.02
N LYS A 140 15.45 -8.65 4.87
CA LYS A 140 16.85 -8.77 4.42
C LYS A 140 17.66 -7.51 4.76
N ALA A 141 18.96 -7.68 4.98
CA ALA A 141 19.89 -6.57 5.06
C ALA A 141 20.13 -5.97 3.66
N HIS A 142 20.28 -4.65 3.58
CA HIS A 142 20.66 -3.99 2.34
C HIS A 142 22.11 -4.34 1.95
N SER A 143 22.32 -4.56 0.67
CA SER A 143 23.63 -4.72 0.03
C SER A 143 23.90 -3.55 -0.91
N SER A 144 25.11 -3.46 -1.43
CA SER A 144 25.48 -2.45 -2.43
C SER A 144 24.62 -2.48 -3.70
N ASN A 145 24.06 -3.65 -4.03
CA ASN A 145 23.22 -3.85 -5.22
C ASN A 145 21.71 -3.70 -4.94
N SER A 146 21.30 -3.55 -3.66
CA SER A 146 19.88 -3.50 -3.32
C SER A 146 19.12 -2.37 -4.01
N LEU A 147 19.74 -1.24 -4.26
CA LEU A 147 19.12 -0.11 -4.93
C LEU A 147 18.85 -0.38 -6.42
N SER A 148 19.67 -1.19 -7.08
CA SER A 148 19.48 -1.58 -8.49
C SER A 148 18.54 -2.77 -8.66
N ASP A 149 18.63 -3.75 -7.75
CA ASP A 149 17.97 -5.04 -7.90
C ASP A 149 16.55 -5.05 -7.35
N CYS A 150 16.26 -4.20 -6.35
CA CYS A 150 14.98 -4.17 -5.64
C CYS A 150 13.94 -3.20 -6.23
N GLY A 151 14.13 -2.73 -7.46
CA GLY A 151 13.20 -1.77 -8.08
C GLY A 151 11.76 -2.30 -8.24
N ALA A 152 11.58 -3.60 -8.44
CA ALA A 152 10.28 -4.25 -8.51
C ALA A 152 9.62 -4.44 -7.13
N GLU A 153 10.41 -4.44 -6.05
CA GLU A 153 9.91 -4.56 -4.67
C GLU A 153 9.19 -3.30 -4.19
N VAL A 154 9.39 -2.17 -4.86
CA VAL A 154 8.75 -0.91 -4.52
C VAL A 154 7.44 -0.77 -5.26
N GLN A 155 6.37 -0.70 -4.50
CA GLN A 155 5.04 -0.41 -5.03
C GLN A 155 4.97 1.04 -5.52
N LYS A 156 4.26 1.28 -6.62
CA LYS A 156 4.05 2.61 -7.20
C LYS A 156 2.61 3.05 -6.95
N GLY A 157 2.44 4.09 -6.14
CA GLY A 157 1.14 4.62 -5.77
C GLY A 157 0.49 5.44 -6.90
N ASN A 158 -0.84 5.37 -6.95
CA ASN A 158 -1.70 6.19 -7.81
C ASN A 158 -2.81 6.84 -6.96
N ALA A 159 -2.48 7.94 -6.31
CA ALA A 159 -3.38 8.62 -5.39
C ALA A 159 -4.73 9.04 -6.00
N PRO A 160 -4.84 9.46 -7.29
CA PRO A 160 -6.13 9.67 -7.93
C PRO A 160 -7.02 8.42 -7.96
N GLU A 161 -6.44 7.24 -8.12
CA GLU A 161 -7.20 5.98 -8.07
C GLU A 161 -7.66 5.66 -6.65
N GLU A 162 -6.80 5.88 -5.64
CA GLU A 162 -7.17 5.79 -4.24
C GLU A 162 -8.36 6.69 -3.91
N ARG A 163 -8.35 7.94 -4.40
CA ARG A 163 -9.46 8.87 -4.21
C ARG A 163 -10.77 8.35 -4.79
N LYS A 164 -10.75 7.67 -5.94
CA LYS A 164 -11.96 7.06 -6.52
C LYS A 164 -12.49 5.94 -5.63
N LEU A 165 -11.61 5.07 -5.14
CA LEU A 165 -11.97 4.00 -4.19
C LEU A 165 -12.60 4.58 -2.92
N GLN A 166 -11.97 5.57 -2.30
CA GLN A 166 -12.52 6.23 -1.11
C GLN A 166 -13.92 6.80 -1.36
N ARG A 167 -14.15 7.45 -2.49
CA ARG A 167 -15.46 7.99 -2.87
C ARG A 167 -16.49 6.90 -3.13
N PHE A 168 -16.07 5.79 -3.77
CA PHE A 168 -16.94 4.65 -4.04
C PHE A 168 -17.42 4.02 -2.73
N PHE A 169 -16.53 3.70 -1.81
CA PHE A 169 -16.87 3.11 -0.51
C PHE A 169 -17.66 4.05 0.40
N ARG A 170 -17.50 5.35 0.25
CA ARG A 170 -18.30 6.36 0.95
C ARG A 170 -19.75 6.44 0.47
N ASN A 171 -20.04 5.95 -0.74
CA ASN A 171 -21.39 5.91 -1.29
C ASN A 171 -22.19 4.75 -0.65
N PRO A 172 -23.26 5.01 0.11
CA PRO A 172 -24.04 3.94 0.75
C PRO A 172 -24.72 3.00 -0.24
N ALA A 173 -25.06 3.46 -1.45
CA ALA A 173 -25.64 2.59 -2.48
C ALA A 173 -24.65 1.52 -2.95
N ALA A 174 -23.35 1.84 -3.01
CA ALA A 174 -22.30 0.90 -3.36
C ALA A 174 -21.91 0.01 -2.16
N SER A 175 -21.61 0.62 -0.99
CA SER A 175 -21.10 -0.10 0.16
C SER A 175 -22.07 -1.14 0.71
N ARG A 176 -23.37 -0.92 0.59
CA ARG A 176 -24.42 -1.88 1.02
C ARG A 176 -24.52 -3.12 0.12
N LEU A 177 -23.99 -3.09 -1.08
CA LEU A 177 -23.94 -4.27 -1.95
C LEU A 177 -22.81 -5.22 -1.56
N ILE A 178 -21.78 -4.71 -0.90
CA ILE A 178 -20.56 -5.46 -0.59
C ILE A 178 -20.78 -6.33 0.62
N LYS A 179 -20.79 -7.65 0.44
CA LYS A 179 -20.86 -8.66 1.50
C LYS A 179 -19.55 -8.74 2.29
N ARG A 180 -18.43 -8.83 1.56
CA ARG A 180 -17.09 -8.93 2.09
C ARG A 180 -16.10 -8.25 1.15
N CYS A 181 -15.00 -7.72 1.66
CA CYS A 181 -13.93 -7.18 0.84
C CYS A 181 -12.59 -7.18 1.57
N ASN A 182 -11.53 -7.19 0.78
CA ASN A 182 -10.15 -6.99 1.22
C ASN A 182 -9.46 -5.96 0.34
N ASP A 183 -8.49 -5.24 0.90
CA ASP A 183 -7.55 -4.45 0.13
C ASP A 183 -6.40 -5.31 -0.42
N PHE A 184 -5.63 -4.76 -1.33
CA PHE A 184 -4.46 -5.41 -1.90
C PHE A 184 -3.18 -4.95 -1.20
N GLY A 185 -2.51 -5.90 -0.56
CA GLY A 185 -1.20 -5.76 0.04
C GLY A 185 -0.30 -6.92 -0.37
N ALA A 186 0.54 -7.38 0.56
CA ALA A 186 1.42 -8.52 0.35
C ALA A 186 0.65 -9.77 -0.09
N GLY A 187 1.19 -10.47 -1.09
CA GLY A 187 0.59 -11.67 -1.67
C GLY A 187 -0.47 -11.40 -2.75
N GLY A 188 -0.78 -10.15 -3.05
CA GLY A 188 -1.62 -9.76 -4.19
C GLY A 188 -2.99 -10.45 -4.22
N ILE A 189 -3.38 -10.98 -5.38
CA ILE A 189 -4.65 -11.72 -5.58
C ILE A 189 -4.71 -12.96 -4.69
N SER A 190 -3.60 -13.68 -4.51
CA SER A 190 -3.55 -14.90 -3.71
C SER A 190 -4.05 -14.66 -2.28
N VAL A 191 -3.79 -13.49 -1.71
CA VAL A 191 -4.23 -13.10 -0.37
C VAL A 191 -5.54 -12.32 -0.43
N ALA A 192 -5.57 -11.20 -1.16
CA ALA A 192 -6.73 -10.30 -1.15
C ALA A 192 -8.03 -10.98 -1.62
N VAL A 193 -7.95 -11.83 -2.63
CA VAL A 193 -9.09 -12.62 -3.13
C VAL A 193 -9.19 -13.94 -2.37
N GLY A 194 -8.05 -14.64 -2.15
CA GLY A 194 -8.03 -15.96 -1.52
C GLY A 194 -8.63 -16.00 -0.12
N GLU A 195 -8.60 -14.90 0.63
CA GLU A 195 -9.18 -14.80 1.97
C GLU A 195 -10.68 -14.43 1.99
N LEU A 196 -11.28 -14.18 0.83
CA LEU A 196 -12.70 -13.76 0.78
C LEU A 196 -13.66 -14.90 1.05
N ALA A 197 -13.33 -16.13 0.66
CA ALA A 197 -14.19 -17.30 0.84
C ALA A 197 -13.36 -18.57 1.11
N ASP A 198 -14.04 -19.63 1.58
CA ASP A 198 -13.40 -20.91 1.91
C ASP A 198 -12.89 -21.69 0.67
N GLY A 199 -13.43 -21.40 -0.50
CA GLY A 199 -13.00 -21.93 -1.79
C GLY A 199 -13.35 -20.96 -2.92
N LEU A 200 -12.47 -20.85 -3.90
CA LEU A 200 -12.59 -19.94 -5.04
C LEU A 200 -11.95 -20.54 -6.30
N ASP A 201 -12.60 -20.33 -7.43
CA ASP A 201 -11.98 -20.50 -8.74
C ASP A 201 -11.54 -19.12 -9.25
N ILE A 202 -10.23 -18.93 -9.43
CA ILE A 202 -9.65 -17.65 -9.83
C ILE A 202 -9.10 -17.77 -11.26
N ASP A 203 -9.72 -17.10 -12.20
CA ASP A 203 -9.26 -16.98 -13.58
C ASP A 203 -8.28 -15.80 -13.67
N LEU A 204 -6.97 -16.09 -13.63
CA LEU A 204 -5.91 -15.07 -13.68
C LEU A 204 -5.88 -14.34 -15.04
N ASP A 205 -6.40 -14.92 -16.11
CA ASP A 205 -6.44 -14.27 -17.43
C ASP A 205 -7.43 -13.10 -17.47
N ARG A 206 -8.38 -13.05 -16.56
CA ARG A 206 -9.33 -11.95 -16.39
C ARG A 206 -8.78 -10.77 -15.57
N VAL A 207 -7.60 -10.92 -14.96
CA VAL A 207 -7.01 -9.86 -14.17
C VAL A 207 -6.57 -8.69 -15.07
N PRO A 208 -7.06 -7.46 -14.84
CA PRO A 208 -6.66 -6.31 -15.63
C PRO A 208 -5.16 -6.02 -15.50
N ARG A 209 -4.43 -5.97 -16.61
CA ARG A 209 -2.97 -5.78 -16.67
C ARG A 209 -2.61 -4.35 -17.06
N LYS A 210 -1.51 -3.84 -16.49
CA LYS A 210 -0.92 -2.55 -16.90
C LYS A 210 -0.24 -2.66 -18.27
N TYR A 211 0.33 -3.84 -18.55
CA TYR A 211 1.10 -4.16 -19.76
C TYR A 211 1.13 -5.68 -19.98
N GLU A 212 1.50 -6.09 -21.17
CA GLU A 212 1.66 -7.50 -21.53
C GLU A 212 2.93 -8.13 -20.93
N GLY A 213 2.99 -9.47 -20.93
CA GLY A 213 4.17 -10.23 -20.49
C GLY A 213 4.25 -10.47 -18.99
N LEU A 214 3.12 -10.33 -18.27
CA LEU A 214 2.99 -10.80 -16.90
C LEU A 214 2.62 -12.29 -16.92
N ASP A 215 3.37 -13.12 -16.22
CA ASP A 215 3.05 -14.52 -16.04
C ASP A 215 1.99 -14.75 -14.93
N GLY A 216 1.53 -15.99 -14.78
CA GLY A 216 0.50 -16.35 -13.79
C GLY A 216 0.95 -16.09 -12.36
N THR A 217 2.23 -16.34 -12.05
CA THR A 217 2.77 -16.09 -10.71
C THR A 217 2.81 -14.59 -10.42
N GLU A 218 3.31 -13.80 -11.34
CA GLU A 218 3.36 -12.33 -11.22
C GLU A 218 1.95 -11.74 -11.04
N LEU A 219 0.97 -12.25 -11.77
CA LEU A 219 -0.43 -11.84 -11.62
C LEU A 219 -0.99 -12.20 -10.23
N ALA A 220 -0.67 -13.40 -9.75
CA ALA A 220 -1.19 -13.90 -8.48
C ALA A 220 -0.63 -13.17 -7.26
N ILE A 221 0.66 -12.79 -7.28
CA ILE A 221 1.36 -12.25 -6.11
C ILE A 221 1.68 -10.75 -6.19
N SER A 222 1.38 -10.09 -7.33
CA SER A 222 1.63 -8.65 -7.48
C SER A 222 0.91 -7.82 -6.43
N GLU A 223 1.64 -6.92 -5.81
CA GLU A 223 1.16 -5.97 -4.80
C GLU A 223 0.79 -4.60 -5.40
N SER A 224 0.41 -4.55 -6.68
CA SER A 224 -0.04 -3.28 -7.29
C SER A 224 -1.11 -2.64 -6.43
N GLN A 225 -0.87 -1.38 -6.08
CA GLN A 225 -1.64 -0.63 -5.11
C GLN A 225 -2.99 -0.14 -5.68
N GLU A 226 -3.78 0.48 -4.82
CA GLU A 226 -5.09 1.09 -5.12
C GLU A 226 -6.05 0.10 -5.77
N ARG A 227 -6.11 -1.10 -5.21
CA ARG A 227 -7.05 -2.15 -5.61
C ARG A 227 -7.83 -2.67 -4.41
N MET A 228 -9.08 -3.04 -4.63
CA MET A 228 -9.94 -3.72 -3.65
C MET A 228 -10.57 -4.94 -4.29
N ALA A 229 -10.60 -6.07 -3.58
CA ALA A 229 -11.41 -7.22 -3.95
C ALA A 229 -12.72 -7.18 -3.16
N VAL A 230 -13.86 -7.26 -3.83
CA VAL A 230 -15.16 -7.21 -3.18
C VAL A 230 -16.04 -8.37 -3.62
N VAL A 231 -16.85 -8.87 -2.68
CA VAL A 231 -17.88 -9.89 -2.94
C VAL A 231 -19.24 -9.20 -2.90
N ILE A 232 -20.05 -9.45 -3.93
CA ILE A 232 -21.42 -8.92 -4.03
C ILE A 232 -22.42 -10.06 -4.25
#